data_8a8f451d641827c1cbf46fcb51b11504
#
_entry.id   8a8f451d641827c1cbf46fcb51b11504
#
_cell.length_a   1.000
_cell.length_b   1.000
_cell.length_c   1.000
_cell.angle_alpha   90.00
_cell.angle_beta   90.00
_cell.angle_gamma   90.00
#
_symmetry.space_group_name_H-M   'P 1'
#
loop_
_entity.id
_entity.type
_entity.pdbx_description
1 polymer ?
#
loop_
_entity_poly.entity_id
_entity_poly.type
_entity_poly.pdbx_seq_one_letter_code
_entity_poly.pdbx_strand_id
1 'polypeptide(L)'
;MKIAFSTLGCPDFDWPDIYSMAKDLGFDGIEIRGLGDDIFAVQAQPFTEAQLPHTIAKLASLHIEIPCLSSGCCLKYADKVEENVTEITQYILLAKKLGTPYIRVLADREPAPEGEVDDEIVFTALSRLIPIAEQNGVTLLLETNG
;
A
#
# COMPACT_ATOMS: atom_id res chain seq x y z
N MET A 1 -11.66 8.20 -17.82
CA MET A 1 -11.03 8.49 -16.51
C MET A 1 -11.29 7.29 -15.64
N LYS A 2 -10.27 6.75 -14.96
CA LYS A 2 -10.44 5.66 -13.99
C LYS A 2 -10.66 6.24 -12.60
N ILE A 3 -11.54 5.62 -11.82
CA ILE A 3 -11.88 6.05 -10.45
C ILE A 3 -11.62 4.88 -9.50
N ALA A 4 -10.90 5.14 -8.42
CA ALA A 4 -10.66 4.19 -7.35
C ALA A 4 -11.07 4.79 -6.00
N PHE A 5 -11.37 3.93 -5.03
CA PHE A 5 -11.54 4.33 -3.64
C PHE A 5 -10.53 3.61 -2.74
N SER A 6 -10.32 4.12 -1.54
CA SER A 6 -9.42 3.53 -0.56
C SER A 6 -10.20 2.71 0.47
N THR A 7 -9.66 1.54 0.86
CA THR A 7 -10.23 0.74 1.95
C THR A 7 -10.23 1.47 3.30
N LEU A 8 -9.46 2.56 3.43
CA LEU A 8 -9.53 3.45 4.59
C LEU A 8 -10.94 4.05 4.80
N GLY A 9 -11.71 4.21 3.72
CA GLY A 9 -13.09 4.73 3.77
C GLY A 9 -14.14 3.70 4.22
N CYS A 10 -13.78 2.43 4.34
CA CYS A 10 -14.68 1.34 4.73
C CYS A 10 -13.98 0.32 5.64
N PRO A 11 -13.48 0.74 6.82
CA PRO A 11 -12.64 -0.09 7.68
C PRO A 11 -13.35 -1.33 8.23
N ASP A 12 -14.68 -1.27 8.33
CA ASP A 12 -15.50 -2.36 8.88
C ASP A 12 -15.96 -3.37 7.81
N PHE A 13 -15.59 -3.15 6.53
CA PHE A 13 -16.00 -4.04 5.44
C PHE A 13 -15.03 -5.21 5.32
N ASP A 14 -15.58 -6.40 5.09
CA ASP A 14 -14.77 -7.54 4.70
C ASP A 14 -14.38 -7.49 3.22
N TRP A 15 -13.47 -8.34 2.79
CA TRP A 15 -12.97 -8.33 1.43
C TRP A 15 -14.06 -8.59 0.37
N PRO A 16 -15.00 -9.55 0.56
CA PRO A 16 -16.18 -9.71 -0.30
C PRO A 16 -17.03 -8.45 -0.44
N ASP A 17 -17.27 -7.73 0.62
CA ASP A 17 -18.06 -6.49 0.59
C ASP A 17 -17.33 -5.38 -0.17
N ILE A 18 -16.02 -5.25 0.04
CA ILE A 18 -15.17 -4.25 -0.64
C ILE A 18 -15.21 -4.41 -2.17
N TYR A 19 -14.93 -5.61 -2.69
CA TYR A 19 -14.95 -5.77 -4.16
C TYR A 19 -16.36 -5.78 -4.75
N SER A 20 -17.37 -6.19 -3.99
CA SER A 20 -18.77 -6.11 -4.41
C SER A 20 -19.22 -4.66 -4.52
N MET A 21 -18.93 -3.84 -3.52
CA MET A 21 -19.17 -2.40 -3.54
C MET A 21 -18.44 -1.72 -4.70
N ALA A 22 -17.17 -2.05 -4.94
CA ALA A 22 -16.43 -1.53 -6.08
C ALA A 22 -17.15 -1.81 -7.40
N LYS A 23 -17.61 -3.04 -7.58
CA LYS A 23 -18.34 -3.46 -8.77
C LYS A 23 -19.69 -2.74 -8.91
N ASP A 24 -20.47 -2.70 -7.84
CA ASP A 24 -21.84 -2.17 -7.85
C ASP A 24 -21.88 -0.64 -8.09
N LEU A 25 -20.88 0.07 -7.58
CA LEU A 25 -20.74 1.52 -7.73
C LEU A 25 -19.92 1.92 -8.98
N GLY A 26 -19.39 0.96 -9.74
CA GLY A 26 -18.66 1.21 -10.98
C GLY A 26 -17.26 1.80 -10.79
N PHE A 27 -16.58 1.44 -9.70
CA PHE A 27 -15.18 1.77 -9.52
C PHE A 27 -14.29 0.90 -10.40
N ASP A 28 -13.21 1.50 -10.92
CA ASP A 28 -12.19 0.80 -11.71
C ASP A 28 -11.10 0.20 -10.83
N GLY A 29 -10.98 0.64 -9.59
CA GLY A 29 -9.90 0.18 -8.71
C GLY A 29 -10.17 0.36 -7.22
N ILE A 30 -9.33 -0.34 -6.43
CA ILE A 30 -9.34 -0.29 -4.97
C ILE A 30 -7.90 -0.02 -4.51
N GLU A 31 -7.68 1.08 -3.80
CA GLU A 31 -6.45 1.31 -3.06
C GLU A 31 -6.52 0.54 -1.73
N ILE A 32 -5.51 -0.27 -1.46
CA ILE A 32 -5.46 -1.07 -0.23
C ILE A 32 -4.65 -0.36 0.83
N ARG A 33 -5.31 0.09 1.92
CA ARG A 33 -4.67 0.72 3.08
C ARG A 33 -4.65 -0.18 4.32
N GLY A 34 -5.40 -1.23 4.32
CA GLY A 34 -5.63 -2.21 5.36
C GLY A 34 -6.93 -2.93 5.05
N LEU A 35 -7.20 -4.05 5.70
CA LEU A 35 -8.43 -4.82 5.54
C LEU A 35 -8.89 -5.30 6.92
N GLY A 36 -10.01 -4.74 7.40
CA GLY A 36 -10.48 -5.01 8.76
C GLY A 36 -9.40 -4.66 9.78
N ASP A 37 -9.08 -5.60 10.66
CA ASP A 37 -8.04 -5.44 11.69
C ASP A 37 -6.60 -5.54 11.16
N ASP A 38 -6.43 -6.00 9.91
CA ASP A 38 -5.11 -6.17 9.28
C ASP A 38 -4.62 -4.85 8.68
N ILE A 39 -3.97 -4.01 9.49
CA ILE A 39 -3.34 -2.76 9.04
C ILE A 39 -2.18 -3.06 8.09
N PHE A 40 -1.44 -4.13 8.34
CA PHE A 40 -0.39 -4.63 7.45
C PHE A 40 -1.03 -5.50 6.36
N ALA A 41 -1.44 -4.87 5.26
CA ALA A 41 -2.21 -5.52 4.19
C ALA A 41 -1.55 -6.79 3.62
N VAL A 42 -0.22 -6.91 3.67
CA VAL A 42 0.51 -8.10 3.19
C VAL A 42 0.12 -9.36 3.96
N GLN A 43 -0.30 -9.23 5.22
CA GLN A 43 -0.72 -10.35 6.08
C GLN A 43 -2.23 -10.61 6.00
N ALA A 44 -2.99 -9.70 5.40
CA ALA A 44 -4.43 -9.86 5.26
C ALA A 44 -4.79 -11.11 4.45
N GLN A 45 -5.85 -11.77 4.86
CA GLN A 45 -6.29 -13.07 4.31
C GLN A 45 -6.30 -13.11 2.78
N PRO A 46 -6.82 -12.10 2.04
CA PRO A 46 -6.88 -12.15 0.57
C PRO A 46 -5.51 -12.15 -0.11
N PHE A 47 -4.47 -11.68 0.59
CA PHE A 47 -3.11 -11.51 0.05
C PHE A 47 -2.12 -12.55 0.56
N THR A 48 -2.56 -13.49 1.39
CA THR A 48 -1.75 -14.65 1.76
C THR A 48 -1.38 -15.47 0.53
N GLU A 49 -0.27 -16.17 0.57
CA GLU A 49 0.22 -16.96 -0.56
C GLU A 49 -0.81 -17.96 -1.08
N ALA A 50 -1.60 -18.53 -0.18
CA ALA A 50 -2.66 -19.49 -0.52
C ALA A 50 -3.85 -18.85 -1.24
N GLN A 51 -4.22 -17.62 -0.89
CA GLN A 51 -5.41 -16.92 -1.39
C GLN A 51 -5.13 -15.97 -2.56
N LEU A 52 -3.92 -15.50 -2.68
CA LEU A 52 -3.54 -14.50 -3.68
C LEU A 52 -3.94 -14.85 -5.12
N PRO A 53 -3.74 -16.11 -5.62
CA PRO A 53 -4.19 -16.46 -6.97
C PRO A 53 -5.71 -16.34 -7.15
N HIS A 54 -6.48 -16.66 -6.12
CA HIS A 54 -7.93 -16.52 -6.13
C HIS A 54 -8.35 -15.05 -6.13
N THR A 55 -7.70 -14.22 -5.31
CA THR A 55 -7.92 -12.77 -5.27
C THR A 55 -7.64 -12.13 -6.63
N ILE A 56 -6.51 -12.44 -7.26
CA ILE A 56 -6.16 -11.94 -8.60
C ILE A 56 -7.22 -12.32 -9.63
N ALA A 57 -7.61 -13.61 -9.67
CA ALA A 57 -8.62 -14.10 -10.63
C ALA A 57 -9.98 -13.41 -10.39
N LYS A 58 -10.36 -13.20 -9.12
CA LYS A 58 -11.62 -12.51 -8.77
C LYS A 58 -11.62 -11.07 -9.25
N LEU A 59 -10.58 -10.30 -8.94
CA LEU A 59 -10.46 -8.90 -9.36
C LEU A 59 -10.45 -8.77 -10.89
N ALA A 60 -9.72 -9.64 -11.58
CA ALA A 60 -9.70 -9.68 -13.05
C ALA A 60 -11.08 -9.94 -13.62
N SER A 61 -11.88 -10.88 -13.05
CA SER A 61 -13.23 -11.18 -13.49
C SER A 61 -14.21 -10.02 -13.31
N LEU A 62 -13.92 -9.12 -12.36
CA LEU A 62 -14.71 -7.93 -12.08
C LEU A 62 -14.20 -6.69 -12.82
N HIS A 63 -13.06 -6.78 -13.51
CA HIS A 63 -12.35 -5.66 -14.14
C HIS A 63 -11.94 -4.57 -13.12
N ILE A 64 -11.56 -4.97 -11.91
CA ILE A 64 -11.10 -4.10 -10.84
C ILE A 64 -9.59 -4.24 -10.70
N GLU A 65 -8.88 -3.12 -10.64
CA GLU A 65 -7.43 -3.06 -10.43
C GLU A 65 -7.10 -2.69 -8.97
N ILE A 66 -5.90 -3.00 -8.53
CA ILE A 66 -5.32 -2.40 -7.32
C ILE A 66 -4.25 -1.41 -7.79
N PRO A 67 -4.56 -0.11 -7.92
CA PRO A 67 -3.62 0.87 -8.43
C PRO A 67 -2.51 1.22 -7.42
N CYS A 68 -2.78 1.08 -6.12
CA CYS A 68 -1.86 1.44 -5.06
C CYS A 68 -2.04 0.56 -3.83
N LEU A 69 -0.91 0.19 -3.22
CA LEU A 69 -0.85 -0.33 -1.85
C LEU A 69 -0.35 0.80 -0.93
N SER A 70 -1.12 1.17 0.07
CA SER A 70 -0.76 2.21 1.02
C SER A 70 -0.23 1.61 2.30
N SER A 71 1.09 1.68 2.51
CA SER A 71 1.72 1.21 3.75
C SER A 71 1.45 2.17 4.91
N GLY A 72 1.59 1.65 6.14
CA GLY A 72 1.60 2.45 7.37
C GLY A 72 2.98 2.99 7.74
N CYS A 73 4.00 2.66 6.96
CA CYS A 73 5.38 3.02 7.26
C CYS A 73 5.61 4.53 7.20
N CYS A 74 6.15 5.07 8.29
CA CYS A 74 6.54 6.47 8.40
C CYS A 74 8.07 6.54 8.51
N LEU A 75 8.70 7.20 7.54
CA LEU A 75 10.14 7.14 7.35
C LEU A 75 10.94 8.08 8.26
N LYS A 76 10.31 9.02 8.97
CA LYS A 76 11.00 10.00 9.83
C LYS A 76 11.66 9.40 11.08
N TYR A 77 11.33 8.18 11.46
CA TYR A 77 11.81 7.58 12.69
C TYR A 77 13.11 6.80 12.48
N ALA A 78 14.22 7.30 13.02
CA ALA A 78 15.54 6.69 12.88
C ALA A 78 15.62 5.27 13.45
N ASP A 79 14.94 5.02 14.57
CA ASP A 79 14.87 3.73 15.24
C ASP A 79 14.02 2.70 14.49
N LYS A 80 13.24 3.13 13.48
CA LYS A 80 12.37 2.27 12.70
C LYS A 80 12.83 2.01 11.25
N VAL A 81 13.99 2.49 10.86
CA VAL A 81 14.49 2.35 9.49
C VAL A 81 14.53 0.88 9.05
N GLU A 82 15.07 -0.04 9.87
CA GLU A 82 15.16 -1.45 9.53
C GLU A 82 13.78 -2.13 9.42
N GLU A 83 12.87 -1.81 10.34
CA GLU A 83 11.50 -2.30 10.33
C GLU A 83 10.77 -1.80 9.07
N ASN A 84 10.84 -0.50 8.79
CA ASN A 84 10.23 0.11 7.61
C ASN A 84 10.77 -0.48 6.30
N VAL A 85 12.09 -0.66 6.18
CA VAL A 85 12.70 -1.26 4.98
C VAL A 85 12.21 -2.69 4.78
N THR A 86 12.11 -3.46 5.86
CA THR A 86 11.61 -4.84 5.81
C THR A 86 10.14 -4.87 5.39
N GLU A 87 9.29 -4.07 6.02
CA GLU A 87 7.86 -4.02 5.72
C GLU A 87 7.59 -3.55 4.29
N ILE A 88 8.21 -2.43 3.86
CA ILE A 88 8.01 -1.90 2.51
C ILE A 88 8.53 -2.89 1.45
N THR A 89 9.60 -3.62 1.73
CA THR A 89 10.07 -4.68 0.82
C THR A 89 9.00 -5.76 0.62
N GLN A 90 8.28 -6.14 1.66
CA GLN A 90 7.17 -7.10 1.54
C GLN A 90 6.00 -6.52 0.71
N TYR A 91 5.68 -5.24 0.87
CA TYR A 91 4.73 -4.55 0.00
C TYR A 91 5.17 -4.54 -1.46
N ILE A 92 6.46 -4.30 -1.74
CA ILE A 92 7.01 -4.34 -3.11
C ILE A 92 6.82 -5.72 -3.74
N LEU A 93 7.11 -6.78 -3.00
CA LEU A 93 6.94 -8.15 -3.49
C LEU A 93 5.46 -8.51 -3.73
N LEU A 94 4.56 -8.05 -2.86
CA LEU A 94 3.12 -8.22 -3.07
C LEU A 94 2.64 -7.41 -4.29
N ALA A 95 3.05 -6.15 -4.41
CA ALA A 95 2.71 -5.28 -5.52
C ALA A 95 3.11 -5.90 -6.87
N LYS A 96 4.32 -6.47 -6.96
CA LYS A 96 4.76 -7.21 -8.14
C LYS A 96 3.82 -8.36 -8.50
N LYS A 97 3.41 -9.17 -7.51
CA LYS A 97 2.49 -10.30 -7.72
C LYS A 97 1.10 -9.86 -8.18
N LEU A 98 0.62 -8.72 -7.67
CA LEU A 98 -0.68 -8.12 -8.01
C LEU A 98 -0.67 -7.33 -9.33
N GLY A 99 0.51 -6.98 -9.85
CA GLY A 99 0.64 -6.04 -10.97
C GLY A 99 0.34 -4.59 -10.56
N THR A 100 0.46 -4.28 -9.26
CA THR A 100 0.22 -2.94 -8.70
C THR A 100 1.42 -2.05 -8.95
N PRO A 101 1.27 -0.88 -9.61
CA PRO A 101 2.40 -0.02 -9.96
C PRO A 101 2.93 0.84 -8.83
N TYR A 102 2.11 1.15 -7.81
CA TYR A 102 2.44 2.15 -6.80
C TYR A 102 2.34 1.61 -5.37
N ILE A 103 3.29 2.05 -4.54
CA ILE A 103 3.23 1.88 -3.08
C ILE A 103 3.39 3.26 -2.45
N ARG A 104 2.43 3.64 -1.60
CA ARG A 104 2.51 4.86 -0.82
C ARG A 104 3.23 4.60 0.49
N VAL A 105 4.16 5.47 0.83
CA VAL A 105 4.88 5.55 2.11
C VAL A 105 4.76 6.96 2.67
N LEU A 106 4.86 7.12 3.99
CA LEU A 106 4.78 8.42 4.64
C LEU A 106 6.17 8.96 4.94
N ALA A 107 6.44 10.21 4.59
CA ALA A 107 7.58 10.94 5.13
C ALA A 107 7.31 11.28 6.59
N ASP A 108 6.10 11.76 6.88
CA ASP A 108 5.63 12.21 8.19
C ASP A 108 4.18 11.78 8.45
N ARG A 109 3.72 11.77 9.70
CA ARG A 109 2.33 11.47 10.09
C ARG A 109 1.55 12.69 10.54
N GLU A 110 2.23 13.75 10.91
CA GLU A 110 1.62 14.93 11.53
C GLU A 110 1.71 16.10 10.55
N PRO A 111 0.59 16.80 10.30
CA PRO A 111 0.65 18.07 9.60
C PRO A 111 1.52 19.02 10.43
N ALA A 112 2.54 19.59 9.82
CA ALA A 112 3.57 20.43 10.42
C ALA A 112 3.06 21.34 11.57
N PRO A 113 3.87 21.83 12.48
CA PRO A 113 5.32 22.05 12.46
C PRO A 113 6.03 21.62 13.74
N GLU A 114 5.55 20.66 14.49
CA GLU A 114 6.13 20.35 15.81
C GLU A 114 7.40 19.48 15.76
N GLY A 115 7.89 19.17 14.60
CA GLY A 115 9.13 18.43 14.45
C GLY A 115 9.71 18.65 13.06
N GLU A 116 10.91 19.12 12.99
CA GLU A 116 11.67 19.04 11.75
C GLU A 116 11.78 17.57 11.37
N VAL A 117 11.29 17.23 10.19
CA VAL A 117 11.57 15.93 9.60
C VAL A 117 13.06 15.94 9.25
N ASP A 118 13.82 15.01 9.79
CA ASP A 118 15.19 14.83 9.36
C ASP A 118 15.20 14.14 8.00
N ASP A 119 15.34 14.92 6.95
CA ASP A 119 15.32 14.45 5.56
C ASP A 119 16.41 13.39 5.31
N GLU A 120 17.53 13.41 6.03
CA GLU A 120 18.60 12.41 5.91
C GLU A 120 18.12 11.01 6.34
N ILE A 121 17.25 10.92 7.35
CA ILE A 121 16.66 9.65 7.78
C ILE A 121 15.73 9.11 6.69
N VAL A 122 14.88 9.96 6.16
CA VAL A 122 13.95 9.61 5.05
C VAL A 122 14.75 9.19 3.83
N PHE A 123 15.78 9.96 3.46
CA PHE A 123 16.67 9.66 2.33
C PHE A 123 17.41 8.33 2.52
N THR A 124 17.90 8.05 3.72
CA THR A 124 18.56 6.79 4.04
C THR A 124 17.64 5.58 3.81
N ALA A 125 16.40 5.65 4.27
CA ALA A 125 15.43 4.59 4.03
C ALA A 125 15.09 4.43 2.54
N LEU A 126 14.82 5.54 1.83
CA LEU A 126 14.49 5.54 0.42
C LEU A 126 15.63 5.04 -0.46
N SER A 127 16.89 5.42 -0.18
CA SER A 127 18.05 4.97 -0.95
C SER A 127 18.26 3.46 -0.90
N ARG A 128 17.79 2.79 0.15
CA ARG A 128 17.77 1.33 0.28
C ARG A 128 16.59 0.68 -0.45
N LEU A 129 15.45 1.35 -0.47
CA LEU A 129 14.20 0.83 -1.03
C LEU A 129 14.07 1.03 -2.54
N ILE A 130 14.58 2.16 -3.07
CA ILE A 130 14.46 2.49 -4.50
C ILE A 130 15.01 1.39 -5.41
N PRO A 131 16.24 0.85 -5.19
CA PRO A 131 16.75 -0.22 -6.03
C PRO A 131 15.88 -1.49 -6.01
N ILE A 132 15.28 -1.80 -4.85
CA ILE A 132 14.40 -2.96 -4.69
C ILE A 132 13.09 -2.72 -5.48
N ALA A 133 12.53 -1.53 -5.37
CA ALA A 133 11.31 -1.14 -6.08
C ALA A 133 11.52 -1.17 -7.61
N GLU A 134 12.60 -0.57 -8.10
CA GLU A 134 12.96 -0.56 -9.52
C GLU A 134 13.12 -1.98 -10.10
N GLN A 135 13.83 -2.87 -9.40
CA GLN A 135 14.01 -4.26 -9.81
C GLN A 135 12.68 -5.05 -9.90
N ASN A 136 11.66 -4.58 -9.20
CA ASN A 136 10.34 -5.21 -9.19
C ASN A 136 9.29 -4.44 -10.02
N GLY A 137 9.68 -3.35 -10.70
CA GLY A 137 8.80 -2.55 -11.54
C GLY A 137 7.76 -1.76 -10.75
N VAL A 138 8.08 -1.38 -9.51
CA VAL A 138 7.19 -0.65 -8.59
C VAL A 138 7.74 0.75 -8.34
N THR A 139 6.85 1.74 -8.23
CA THR A 139 7.19 3.11 -7.87
C THR A 139 6.74 3.41 -6.45
N LEU A 140 7.66 3.95 -5.63
CA LEU A 140 7.33 4.45 -4.30
C LEU A 140 6.79 5.89 -4.41
N LEU A 141 5.64 6.13 -3.80
CA LEU A 141 5.02 7.45 -3.67
C LEU A 141 5.24 7.95 -2.25
N LEU A 142 6.00 9.02 -2.10
CA LEU A 142 6.23 9.65 -0.80
C LEU A 142 5.11 10.66 -0.53
N GLU A 143 4.30 10.40 0.49
CA GLU A 143 3.31 11.35 0.96
C GLU A 143 3.93 12.27 2.01
N THR A 144 3.79 13.58 1.78
CA THR A 144 4.24 14.64 2.69
C THR A 144 3.01 15.27 3.34
N ASN A 145 3.04 15.47 4.65
CA ASN A 145 1.95 16.07 5.44
C ASN A 145 2.29 17.48 5.95
N GLY A 146 3.38 18.07 5.45
CA GLY A 146 3.88 19.37 5.85
C GLY A 146 3.55 20.52 4.94
#